data_c75ca14ea7fb864d2bf776bfb6085beb
#
_entry.id   c75ca14ea7fb864d2bf776bfb6085beb
#
_cell.length_a   1.000
_cell.length_b   1.000
_cell.length_c   1.000
_cell.angle_alpha   90.00
_cell.angle_beta   90.00
_cell.angle_gamma   90.00
#
_symmetry.space_group_name_H-M   'P 1'
#
loop_
_entity.id
_entity.type
_entity.pdbx_description
1 polymer ?
#
loop_
_entity_poly.entity_id
_entity_poly.type
_entity_poly.pdbx_seq_one_letter_code
_entity_poly.pdbx_strand_id
1 'polypeptide(L)'
;MDYRQLQLFLATAERLNLSHAAEAMSITQPGLSKSMHRLQRELGTRLYHRRGRGIELTESGRALLRHVKLMETQLADARSEVMGIASGKLGHARIGAGPSWLSRHLPESIARVMGEHPNVHFTVDTGFPDRLIGRLRLGELDVVVGALPDNRVDPDLRFMRLSSDVIRVVGRKEHPFARKRERTLADYAAQRWILPGRQELVRQRLARAFMLAGLAEPILAVETDSLSLKLATLRMTDCLGLTTTQILTQEEAQGIIALDHEALQFRREAGIVSRRHAELSPSVKLVIAELRKIAVKYGPN
;
A
#
# COMPACT_ATOMS: atom_id res chain seq x y z
N MET A 1 -10.82 -9.22 30.50
CA MET A 1 -10.12 -9.42 29.21
C MET A 1 -8.64 -9.55 29.49
N ASP A 2 -8.01 -10.66 29.11
CA ASP A 2 -6.58 -10.94 29.29
C ASP A 2 -5.88 -11.19 27.95
N TYR A 3 -4.55 -11.19 27.96
CA TYR A 3 -3.74 -11.33 26.73
C TYR A 3 -4.00 -12.69 26.04
N ARG A 4 -4.16 -13.75 26.81
CA ARG A 4 -4.46 -15.08 26.23
C ARG A 4 -5.80 -15.11 25.50
N GLN A 5 -6.83 -14.46 26.04
CA GLN A 5 -8.12 -14.32 25.37
C GLN A 5 -8.00 -13.56 24.06
N LEU A 6 -7.17 -12.50 24.03
CA LEU A 6 -6.94 -11.72 22.79
C LEU A 6 -6.19 -12.52 21.74
N GLN A 7 -5.21 -13.34 22.11
CA GLN A 7 -4.53 -14.25 21.19
C GLN A 7 -5.49 -15.31 20.62
N LEU A 8 -6.37 -15.87 21.43
CA LEU A 8 -7.41 -16.80 20.98
C LEU A 8 -8.41 -16.14 20.03
N PHE A 9 -8.78 -14.89 20.32
CA PHE A 9 -9.60 -14.10 19.40
C PHE A 9 -8.88 -13.81 18.07
N LEU A 10 -7.62 -13.42 18.10
CA LEU A 10 -6.79 -13.19 16.92
C LEU A 10 -6.76 -14.43 16.02
N ALA A 11 -6.42 -15.60 16.60
CA ALA A 11 -6.41 -16.86 15.88
C ALA A 11 -7.78 -17.21 15.27
N THR A 12 -8.87 -16.89 15.96
CA THR A 12 -10.25 -17.09 15.50
C THR A 12 -10.57 -16.16 14.33
N ALA A 13 -10.19 -14.89 14.43
CA ALA A 13 -10.47 -13.87 13.43
C ALA A 13 -9.67 -14.09 12.13
N GLU A 14 -8.45 -14.61 12.22
CA GLU A 14 -7.60 -14.88 11.04
C GLU A 14 -8.06 -16.12 10.27
N ARG A 15 -8.53 -17.14 10.97
CA ARG A 15 -8.94 -18.41 10.35
C ARG A 15 -10.40 -18.46 9.95
N LEU A 16 -11.20 -17.55 10.48
CA LEU A 16 -12.65 -17.51 10.28
C LEU A 16 -13.35 -18.86 10.54
N ASN A 17 -12.71 -19.72 11.35
CA ASN A 17 -13.17 -21.07 11.69
C ASN A 17 -12.70 -21.44 13.10
N LEU A 18 -13.65 -21.74 13.99
CA LEU A 18 -13.35 -22.05 15.40
C LEU A 18 -12.55 -23.37 15.58
N SER A 19 -12.79 -24.37 14.74
CA SER A 19 -12.08 -25.65 14.84
C SER A 19 -10.60 -25.48 14.44
N HIS A 20 -10.35 -24.84 13.28
CA HIS A 20 -9.00 -24.55 12.80
C HIS A 20 -8.24 -23.60 13.75
N ALA A 21 -8.95 -22.65 14.37
CA ALA A 21 -8.34 -21.75 15.35
C ALA A 21 -7.96 -22.50 16.64
N ALA A 22 -8.81 -23.41 17.11
CA ALA A 22 -8.54 -24.22 18.30
C ALA A 22 -7.34 -25.14 18.09
N GLU A 23 -7.27 -25.80 16.93
CA GLU A 23 -6.15 -26.65 16.54
C GLU A 23 -4.83 -25.87 16.52
N ALA A 24 -4.81 -24.71 15.87
CA ALA A 24 -3.63 -23.85 15.80
C ALA A 24 -3.16 -23.31 17.16
N MET A 25 -4.07 -23.18 18.11
CA MET A 25 -3.76 -22.73 19.47
C MET A 25 -3.53 -23.92 20.44
N SER A 26 -3.53 -25.15 19.93
CA SER A 26 -3.36 -26.39 20.70
C SER A 26 -4.35 -26.52 21.88
N ILE A 27 -5.63 -26.16 21.64
CA ILE A 27 -6.70 -26.30 22.62
C ILE A 27 -7.91 -26.98 21.98
N THR A 28 -8.86 -27.40 22.80
CA THR A 28 -10.12 -27.98 22.32
C THR A 28 -11.07 -26.89 21.78
N GLN A 29 -11.85 -27.22 20.73
CA GLN A 29 -12.82 -26.28 20.19
C GLN A 29 -13.87 -25.82 21.24
N PRO A 30 -14.40 -26.68 22.14
CA PRO A 30 -15.26 -26.22 23.24
C PRO A 30 -14.55 -25.23 24.19
N GLY A 31 -13.26 -25.44 24.48
CA GLY A 31 -12.45 -24.52 25.28
C GLY A 31 -12.31 -23.15 24.61
N LEU A 32 -12.01 -23.13 23.31
CA LEU A 32 -11.95 -21.88 22.54
C LEU A 32 -13.32 -21.17 22.55
N SER A 33 -14.40 -21.91 22.25
CA SER A 33 -15.75 -21.36 22.24
C SER A 33 -16.14 -20.73 23.58
N LYS A 34 -15.83 -21.40 24.70
CA LYS A 34 -16.05 -20.87 26.06
C LYS A 34 -15.26 -19.57 26.31
N SER A 35 -14.01 -19.51 25.88
CA SER A 35 -13.17 -18.31 25.99
C SER A 35 -13.76 -17.15 25.16
N MET A 36 -14.18 -17.42 23.92
CA MET A 36 -14.81 -16.41 23.05
C MET A 36 -16.13 -15.90 23.62
N HIS A 37 -16.97 -16.78 24.16
CA HIS A 37 -18.21 -16.37 24.84
C HIS A 37 -17.94 -15.50 26.07
N ARG A 38 -16.91 -15.80 26.84
CA ARG A 38 -16.48 -14.97 27.99
C ARG A 38 -16.03 -13.59 27.51
N LEU A 39 -15.18 -13.51 26.47
CA LEU A 39 -14.71 -12.24 25.91
C LEU A 39 -15.88 -11.38 25.40
N GLN A 40 -16.82 -11.96 24.66
CA GLN A 40 -18.01 -11.26 24.17
C GLN A 40 -18.90 -10.74 25.32
N ARG A 41 -19.04 -11.49 26.40
CA ARG A 41 -19.79 -11.03 27.58
C ARG A 41 -19.09 -9.87 28.28
N GLU A 42 -17.77 -9.94 28.44
CA GLU A 42 -16.98 -8.86 29.05
C GLU A 42 -17.06 -7.55 28.24
N LEU A 43 -17.12 -7.65 26.92
CA LEU A 43 -17.23 -6.50 26.02
C LEU A 43 -18.68 -6.06 25.75
N GLY A 44 -19.67 -6.83 26.22
CA GLY A 44 -21.09 -6.51 26.03
C GLY A 44 -21.57 -6.59 24.56
N THR A 45 -20.78 -7.17 23.64
CA THR A 45 -21.12 -7.23 22.22
C THR A 45 -20.66 -8.53 21.56
N ARG A 46 -21.33 -8.90 20.45
CA ARG A 46 -20.87 -10.02 19.62
C ARG A 46 -19.72 -9.57 18.73
N LEU A 47 -18.68 -10.40 18.66
CA LEU A 47 -17.50 -10.17 17.83
C LEU A 47 -17.57 -10.89 16.48
N TYR A 48 -18.41 -11.93 16.39
CA TYR A 48 -18.64 -12.67 15.16
C TYR A 48 -20.05 -13.30 15.12
N HIS A 49 -20.49 -13.66 13.93
CA HIS A 49 -21.66 -14.47 13.65
C HIS A 49 -21.25 -15.81 13.04
N ARG A 50 -22.04 -16.87 13.21
CA ARG A 50 -21.85 -18.12 12.48
C ARG A 50 -22.31 -17.94 11.03
N ARG A 51 -21.50 -18.43 10.08
CA ARG A 51 -21.83 -18.45 8.66
C ARG A 51 -21.42 -19.79 8.05
N GLY A 52 -22.42 -20.64 7.81
CA GLY A 52 -22.16 -22.01 7.35
C GLY A 52 -21.26 -22.77 8.31
N ARG A 53 -20.15 -23.30 7.82
CA ARG A 53 -19.14 -24.02 8.63
C ARG A 53 -18.10 -23.10 9.31
N GLY A 54 -18.15 -21.80 9.06
CA GLY A 54 -17.22 -20.81 9.59
C GLY A 54 -17.90 -19.72 10.41
N ILE A 55 -17.18 -18.62 10.53
CA ILE A 55 -17.64 -17.38 11.17
C ILE A 55 -17.38 -16.16 10.28
N GLU A 56 -18.13 -15.10 10.54
CA GLU A 56 -17.90 -13.76 9.96
C GLU A 56 -17.82 -12.74 11.09
N LEU A 57 -16.80 -11.88 11.05
CA LEU A 57 -16.62 -10.84 12.08
C LEU A 57 -17.70 -9.77 11.97
N THR A 58 -18.21 -9.35 13.11
CA THR A 58 -19.04 -8.15 13.24
C THR A 58 -18.17 -6.90 13.07
N GLU A 59 -18.80 -5.73 13.01
CA GLU A 59 -18.08 -4.45 13.06
C GLU A 59 -17.23 -4.32 14.33
N SER A 60 -17.81 -4.68 15.51
CA SER A 60 -17.08 -4.73 16.78
C SER A 60 -15.92 -5.73 16.74
N GLY A 61 -16.09 -6.88 16.08
CA GLY A 61 -15.02 -7.86 15.89
C GLY A 61 -13.90 -7.31 15.02
N ARG A 62 -14.21 -6.64 13.93
CA ARG A 62 -13.21 -5.97 13.08
C ARG A 62 -12.47 -4.85 13.83
N ALA A 63 -13.20 -4.09 14.66
CA ALA A 63 -12.58 -3.07 15.50
C ALA A 63 -11.60 -3.69 16.51
N LEU A 64 -12.01 -4.70 17.24
CA LEU A 64 -11.14 -5.41 18.19
C LEU A 64 -9.93 -6.03 17.48
N LEU A 65 -10.11 -6.63 16.29
CA LEU A 65 -9.02 -7.23 15.51
C LEU A 65 -7.92 -6.21 15.20
N ARG A 66 -8.28 -4.98 14.81
CA ARG A 66 -7.30 -3.91 14.57
C ARG A 66 -6.45 -3.63 15.81
N HIS A 67 -7.10 -3.49 16.97
CA HIS A 67 -6.40 -3.22 18.23
C HIS A 67 -5.52 -4.38 18.70
N VAL A 68 -6.00 -5.62 18.56
CA VAL A 68 -5.23 -6.80 18.95
C VAL A 68 -4.00 -6.97 18.07
N LYS A 69 -4.12 -6.77 16.75
CA LYS A 69 -2.97 -6.80 15.83
C LYS A 69 -1.95 -5.71 16.17
N LEU A 70 -2.39 -4.51 16.47
CA LEU A 70 -1.50 -3.42 16.91
C LEU A 70 -0.76 -3.78 18.20
N MET A 71 -1.44 -4.37 19.16
CA MET A 71 -0.85 -4.81 20.42
C MET A 71 0.21 -5.91 20.22
N GLU A 72 -0.08 -6.92 19.38
CA GLU A 72 0.89 -7.97 19.02
C GLU A 72 2.15 -7.35 18.37
N THR A 73 1.96 -6.41 17.45
CA THR A 73 3.05 -5.68 16.81
C THR A 73 3.89 -4.92 17.84
N GLN A 74 3.25 -4.17 18.75
CA GLN A 74 3.95 -3.41 19.79
C GLN A 74 4.75 -4.31 20.75
N LEU A 75 4.22 -5.48 21.09
CA LEU A 75 4.95 -6.46 21.89
C LEU A 75 6.17 -7.04 21.15
N ALA A 76 6.01 -7.32 19.85
CA ALA A 76 7.12 -7.79 19.02
C ALA A 76 8.20 -6.69 18.88
N ASP A 77 7.79 -5.44 18.67
CA ASP A 77 8.69 -4.29 18.58
C ASP A 77 9.44 -4.06 19.91
N ALA A 78 8.74 -4.10 21.03
CA ALA A 78 9.35 -3.94 22.35
C ALA A 78 10.40 -5.04 22.63
N ARG A 79 10.09 -6.30 22.29
CA ARG A 79 11.05 -7.41 22.39
C ARG A 79 12.27 -7.19 21.50
N SER A 80 12.03 -6.77 20.24
CA SER A 80 13.11 -6.48 19.28
C SER A 80 14.00 -5.33 19.75
N GLU A 81 13.40 -4.28 20.31
CA GLU A 81 14.13 -3.13 20.85
C GLU A 81 15.01 -3.52 22.05
N VAL A 82 14.44 -4.24 23.02
CA VAL A 82 15.20 -4.73 24.19
C VAL A 82 16.35 -5.64 23.77
N MET A 83 16.10 -6.58 22.85
CA MET A 83 17.14 -7.47 22.32
C MET A 83 18.15 -6.69 21.47
N GLY A 84 17.70 -5.67 20.74
CA GLY A 84 18.53 -4.78 19.93
C GLY A 84 19.50 -3.97 20.77
N ILE A 85 19.04 -3.38 21.86
CA ILE A 85 19.89 -2.67 22.84
C ILE A 85 20.99 -3.61 23.36
N ALA A 86 20.62 -4.84 23.72
CA ALA A 86 21.57 -5.83 24.24
C ALA A 86 22.59 -6.29 23.18
N SER A 87 22.27 -6.24 21.88
CA SER A 87 23.10 -6.72 20.78
C SER A 87 23.69 -5.62 19.89
N GLY A 88 23.47 -4.34 20.21
CA GLY A 88 23.93 -3.20 19.40
C GLY A 88 23.23 -3.05 18.05
N LYS A 89 22.03 -3.67 17.86
CA LYS A 89 21.23 -3.59 16.64
C LYS A 89 20.24 -2.42 16.71
N LEU A 90 20.17 -1.60 15.66
CA LEU A 90 19.31 -0.41 15.61
C LEU A 90 17.82 -0.68 15.34
N GLY A 91 17.43 -1.94 15.14
CA GLY A 91 16.03 -2.32 14.98
C GLY A 91 15.59 -2.60 13.55
N HIS A 92 14.28 -2.70 13.35
CA HIS A 92 13.62 -3.11 12.13
C HIS A 92 12.72 -1.98 11.62
N ALA A 93 12.68 -1.75 10.31
CA ALA A 93 11.76 -0.82 9.64
C ALA A 93 10.93 -1.56 8.59
N ARG A 94 9.60 -1.56 8.75
CA ARG A 94 8.63 -2.18 7.84
C ARG A 94 7.98 -1.09 6.99
N ILE A 95 8.32 -1.05 5.72
CA ILE A 95 7.97 0.03 4.80
C ILE A 95 7.03 -0.49 3.72
N GLY A 96 5.87 0.12 3.56
CA GLY A 96 5.04 -0.04 2.37
C GLY A 96 5.44 0.98 1.32
N ALA A 97 5.62 0.58 0.06
CA ALA A 97 6.04 1.49 -0.98
C ALA A 97 5.20 1.38 -2.25
N GLY A 98 4.74 2.52 -2.75
CA GLY A 98 4.12 2.63 -4.07
C GLY A 98 5.14 2.51 -5.20
N PRO A 99 4.72 2.06 -6.40
CA PRO A 99 5.63 1.73 -7.51
C PRO A 99 6.62 2.85 -7.87
N SER A 100 6.18 4.11 -7.87
CA SER A 100 7.04 5.24 -8.23
C SER A 100 8.18 5.53 -7.24
N TRP A 101 8.07 5.07 -6.00
CA TRP A 101 9.11 5.26 -4.98
C TRP A 101 10.10 4.11 -4.92
N LEU A 102 9.69 2.94 -5.43
CA LEU A 102 10.53 1.74 -5.47
C LEU A 102 11.67 1.84 -6.49
N SER A 103 11.47 2.55 -7.59
CA SER A 103 12.47 2.62 -8.68
C SER A 103 13.68 3.50 -8.33
N ARG A 104 13.57 4.44 -7.39
CA ARG A 104 14.67 5.36 -7.10
C ARG A 104 14.74 5.82 -5.65
N HIS A 105 13.71 6.49 -5.14
CA HIS A 105 13.80 7.26 -3.89
C HIS A 105 13.98 6.35 -2.67
N LEU A 106 13.23 5.27 -2.60
CA LEU A 106 13.33 4.35 -1.47
C LEU A 106 14.64 3.54 -1.50
N PRO A 107 15.08 2.96 -2.63
CA PRO A 107 16.39 2.29 -2.71
C PRO A 107 17.55 3.20 -2.31
N GLU A 108 17.61 4.46 -2.80
CA GLU A 108 18.65 5.41 -2.43
C GLU A 108 18.62 5.73 -0.92
N SER A 109 17.42 5.88 -0.33
CA SER A 109 17.26 6.11 1.12
C SER A 109 17.75 4.93 1.94
N ILE A 110 17.35 3.71 1.56
CA ILE A 110 17.77 2.48 2.24
C ILE A 110 19.30 2.30 2.13
N ALA A 111 19.87 2.50 0.95
CA ALA A 111 21.31 2.37 0.74
C ALA A 111 22.12 3.32 1.63
N ARG A 112 21.67 4.56 1.79
CA ARG A 112 22.32 5.54 2.68
C ARG A 112 22.22 5.13 4.14
N VAL A 113 21.01 4.75 4.60
CA VAL A 113 20.83 4.28 5.97
C VAL A 113 21.67 3.04 6.24
N MET A 114 21.74 2.07 5.33
CA MET A 114 22.59 0.88 5.47
C MET A 114 24.07 1.21 5.54
N GLY A 115 24.53 2.24 4.79
CA GLY A 115 25.93 2.68 4.83
C GLY A 115 26.33 3.28 6.18
N GLU A 116 25.45 4.04 6.81
CA GLU A 116 25.68 4.68 8.10
C GLU A 116 25.29 3.77 9.30
N HIS A 117 24.32 2.90 9.10
CA HIS A 117 23.71 2.04 10.14
C HIS A 117 23.57 0.60 9.65
N PRO A 118 24.64 -0.18 9.55
CA PRO A 118 24.64 -1.52 8.93
C PRO A 118 23.78 -2.55 9.71
N ASN A 119 23.42 -2.25 10.95
CA ASN A 119 22.62 -3.13 11.82
C ASN A 119 21.10 -2.88 11.70
N VAL A 120 20.65 -1.98 10.82
CA VAL A 120 19.22 -1.77 10.56
C VAL A 120 18.72 -2.82 9.57
N HIS A 121 17.61 -3.48 9.91
CA HIS A 121 16.92 -4.40 9.03
C HIS A 121 15.71 -3.74 8.39
N PHE A 122 15.48 -4.01 7.09
CA PHE A 122 14.36 -3.48 6.34
C PHE A 122 13.47 -4.60 5.80
N THR A 123 12.16 -4.43 5.92
CA THR A 123 11.17 -5.17 5.13
C THR A 123 10.43 -4.16 4.27
N VAL A 124 10.37 -4.43 2.97
CA VAL A 124 9.68 -3.56 2.01
C VAL A 124 8.57 -4.33 1.34
N ASP A 125 7.34 -3.87 1.53
CA ASP A 125 6.15 -4.36 0.85
C ASP A 125 5.76 -3.42 -0.27
N THR A 126 5.30 -3.97 -1.38
CA THR A 126 4.94 -3.21 -2.56
C THR A 126 3.44 -3.25 -2.79
N GLY A 127 2.89 -2.14 -3.26
CA GLY A 127 1.47 -2.08 -3.57
C GLY A 127 0.95 -0.67 -3.75
N PHE A 128 -0.36 -0.59 -3.95
CA PHE A 128 -1.05 0.69 -4.03
C PHE A 128 -1.48 1.20 -2.65
N PRO A 129 -1.74 2.51 -2.52
CA PRO A 129 -1.98 3.18 -1.24
C PRO A 129 -3.04 2.53 -0.38
N ASP A 130 -4.19 2.16 -0.92
CA ASP A 130 -5.32 1.63 -0.14
C ASP A 130 -4.97 0.33 0.57
N ARG A 131 -4.31 -0.60 -0.13
CA ARG A 131 -3.84 -1.86 0.45
C ARG A 131 -2.76 -1.62 1.50
N LEU A 132 -1.78 -0.76 1.21
CA LEU A 132 -0.68 -0.47 2.13
C LEU A 132 -1.16 0.29 3.37
N ILE A 133 -2.08 1.24 3.22
CA ILE A 133 -2.70 1.97 4.35
C ILE A 133 -3.51 1.00 5.22
N GLY A 134 -4.23 0.05 4.63
CA GLY A 134 -4.91 -1.00 5.40
C GLY A 134 -3.94 -1.77 6.31
N ARG A 135 -2.78 -2.17 5.80
CA ARG A 135 -1.73 -2.87 6.56
C ARG A 135 -1.03 -1.96 7.58
N LEU A 136 -0.83 -0.68 7.24
CA LEU A 136 -0.32 0.33 8.19
C LEU A 136 -1.24 0.46 9.41
N ARG A 137 -2.56 0.49 9.20
CA ARG A 137 -3.56 0.54 10.29
C ARG A 137 -3.52 -0.69 11.19
N LEU A 138 -3.21 -1.85 10.63
CA LEU A 138 -3.06 -3.11 11.38
C LEU A 138 -1.69 -3.24 12.08
N GLY A 139 -0.79 -2.26 11.91
CA GLY A 139 0.56 -2.30 12.48
C GLY A 139 1.53 -3.22 11.75
N GLU A 140 1.12 -3.82 10.64
CA GLU A 140 1.98 -4.68 9.82
C GLU A 140 3.07 -3.88 9.09
N LEU A 141 2.84 -2.58 8.90
CA LEU A 141 3.80 -1.60 8.38
C LEU A 141 3.98 -0.45 9.38
N ASP A 142 5.15 0.16 9.36
CA ASP A 142 5.47 1.31 10.20
C ASP A 142 5.18 2.62 9.47
N VAL A 143 5.50 2.64 8.17
CA VAL A 143 5.25 3.77 7.28
C VAL A 143 4.86 3.28 5.88
N VAL A 144 4.13 4.11 5.17
CA VAL A 144 3.84 3.93 3.74
C VAL A 144 4.38 5.13 2.98
N VAL A 145 5.12 4.89 1.90
CA VAL A 145 5.61 5.92 1.00
C VAL A 145 5.00 5.75 -0.39
N GLY A 146 4.45 6.81 -0.95
CA GLY A 146 3.77 6.72 -2.25
C GLY A 146 2.80 7.86 -2.50
N ALA A 147 1.84 7.62 -3.38
CA ALA A 147 0.77 8.56 -3.61
C ALA A 147 -0.04 8.79 -2.32
N LEU A 148 -0.31 10.05 -2.02
CA LEU A 148 -1.19 10.41 -0.93
C LEU A 148 -2.65 10.39 -1.43
N PRO A 149 -3.61 9.95 -0.60
CA PRO A 149 -5.02 10.03 -0.95
C PRO A 149 -5.46 11.50 -1.10
N ASP A 150 -6.45 11.75 -1.95
CA ASP A 150 -6.99 13.10 -2.15
C ASP A 150 -7.67 13.60 -0.88
N ASN A 151 -8.42 12.73 -0.20
CA ASN A 151 -8.99 13.02 1.10
C ASN A 151 -8.03 12.56 2.22
N ARG A 152 -7.46 13.51 2.96
CA ARG A 152 -6.51 13.27 4.05
C ARG A 152 -7.11 13.50 5.42
N VAL A 153 -8.42 13.46 5.52
CA VAL A 153 -9.13 13.56 6.80
C VAL A 153 -9.22 12.16 7.41
N ASP A 154 -8.26 11.85 8.25
CA ASP A 154 -8.18 10.58 8.97
C ASP A 154 -7.62 10.83 10.37
N PRO A 155 -8.39 10.54 11.44
CA PRO A 155 -7.96 10.80 12.80
C PRO A 155 -6.77 9.94 13.24
N ASP A 156 -6.62 8.73 12.66
CA ASP A 156 -5.62 7.75 13.06
C ASP A 156 -4.31 7.85 12.25
N LEU A 157 -4.33 8.61 11.13
CA LEU A 157 -3.20 8.72 10.24
C LEU A 157 -2.60 10.13 10.21
N ARG A 158 -1.31 10.17 9.99
CA ARG A 158 -0.54 11.38 9.73
C ARG A 158 -0.02 11.32 8.30
N PHE A 159 -0.27 12.38 7.53
CA PHE A 159 0.17 12.52 6.15
C PHE A 159 1.27 13.58 6.08
N MET A 160 2.39 13.24 5.48
CA MET A 160 3.52 14.14 5.23
C MET A 160 3.76 14.20 3.73
N ARG A 161 3.42 15.33 3.12
CA ARG A 161 3.73 15.57 1.70
C ARG A 161 5.24 15.72 1.53
N LEU A 162 5.79 15.06 0.50
CA LEU A 162 7.19 15.19 0.10
C LEU A 162 7.34 15.79 -1.29
N SER A 163 6.47 15.41 -2.23
CA SER A 163 6.55 15.88 -3.62
C SER A 163 5.17 15.94 -4.28
N SER A 164 5.12 16.53 -5.46
CA SER A 164 4.00 16.40 -6.39
C SER A 164 4.51 15.82 -7.71
N ASP A 165 3.65 15.11 -8.43
CA ASP A 165 3.97 14.48 -9.69
C ASP A 165 2.75 14.48 -10.62
N VAL A 166 2.97 14.21 -11.90
CA VAL A 166 1.92 14.11 -12.90
C VAL A 166 1.87 12.69 -13.44
N ILE A 167 0.69 12.11 -13.40
CA ILE A 167 0.41 10.85 -14.10
C ILE A 167 0.09 11.19 -15.53
N ARG A 168 0.73 10.51 -16.47
CA ARG A 168 0.65 10.72 -17.91
C ARG A 168 0.23 9.44 -18.62
N VAL A 169 -0.43 9.58 -19.75
CA VAL A 169 -0.64 8.47 -20.68
C VAL A 169 0.68 8.12 -21.34
N VAL A 170 0.97 6.84 -21.42
CA VAL A 170 2.22 6.34 -22.00
C VAL A 170 1.97 5.17 -22.95
N GLY A 171 2.89 5.01 -23.89
CA GLY A 171 2.97 3.89 -24.81
C GLY A 171 4.41 3.72 -25.31
N ARG A 172 4.64 2.71 -26.14
CA ARG A 172 5.96 2.52 -26.76
C ARG A 172 6.32 3.70 -27.69
N LYS A 173 7.61 3.92 -27.91
CA LYS A 173 8.11 5.02 -28.76
C LYS A 173 7.57 4.96 -30.20
N GLU A 174 7.39 3.75 -30.73
CA GLU A 174 6.86 3.49 -32.08
C GLU A 174 5.34 3.38 -32.13
N HIS A 175 4.64 3.68 -31.04
CA HIS A 175 3.18 3.65 -31.00
C HIS A 175 2.60 4.53 -32.11
N PRO A 176 1.52 4.11 -32.82
CA PRO A 176 0.90 4.91 -33.88
C PRO A 176 0.56 6.34 -33.43
N PHE A 177 0.19 6.52 -32.17
CA PHE A 177 -0.09 7.84 -31.60
C PHE A 177 1.12 8.77 -31.56
N ALA A 178 2.34 8.27 -31.52
CA ALA A 178 3.54 9.12 -31.54
C ALA A 178 3.63 9.99 -32.79
N ARG A 179 3.06 9.52 -33.89
CA ARG A 179 3.05 10.22 -35.19
C ARG A 179 1.76 11.04 -35.44
N LYS A 180 0.72 10.84 -34.62
CA LYS A 180 -0.56 11.54 -34.78
C LYS A 180 -0.48 12.91 -34.09
N ARG A 181 -0.59 14.02 -34.84
CA ARG A 181 -0.49 15.39 -34.33
C ARG A 181 -1.66 15.75 -33.41
N GLU A 182 -2.88 15.41 -33.85
CA GLU A 182 -4.09 15.67 -33.07
C GLU A 182 -4.69 14.34 -32.60
N ARG A 183 -4.92 14.23 -31.33
CA ARG A 183 -5.49 13.06 -30.69
C ARG A 183 -6.69 13.49 -29.87
N THR A 184 -7.85 13.00 -30.23
CA THR A 184 -9.09 13.25 -29.48
C THR A 184 -9.23 12.26 -28.32
N LEU A 185 -10.01 12.61 -27.32
CA LEU A 185 -10.26 11.69 -26.20
C LEU A 185 -10.93 10.38 -26.65
N ALA A 186 -11.72 10.42 -27.72
CA ALA A 186 -12.30 9.22 -28.35
C ALA A 186 -11.24 8.29 -28.94
N ASP A 187 -10.14 8.84 -29.48
CA ASP A 187 -9.02 8.01 -29.94
C ASP A 187 -8.42 7.19 -28.79
N TYR A 188 -8.29 7.75 -27.60
CA TYR A 188 -7.78 7.06 -26.40
C TYR A 188 -8.78 6.03 -25.87
N ALA A 189 -10.08 6.33 -25.93
CA ALA A 189 -11.12 5.38 -25.50
C ALA A 189 -11.14 4.13 -26.38
N ALA A 190 -10.81 4.26 -27.67
CA ALA A 190 -10.74 3.15 -28.62
C ALA A 190 -9.47 2.28 -28.47
N GLN A 191 -8.47 2.70 -27.66
CA GLN A 191 -7.25 1.93 -27.46
C GLN A 191 -7.42 0.86 -26.38
N ARG A 192 -6.51 -0.11 -26.44
CA ARG A 192 -6.38 -1.12 -25.39
C ARG A 192 -5.43 -0.63 -24.29
N TRP A 193 -5.78 -0.88 -23.05
CA TRP A 193 -5.07 -0.33 -21.90
C TRP A 193 -4.49 -1.42 -20.99
N ILE A 194 -3.34 -1.12 -20.40
CA ILE A 194 -2.74 -1.86 -19.29
C ILE A 194 -2.95 -0.99 -18.05
N LEU A 195 -3.82 -1.42 -17.15
CA LEU A 195 -4.27 -0.63 -15.99
C LEU A 195 -4.14 -1.43 -14.69
N PRO A 196 -4.06 -0.76 -13.54
CA PRO A 196 -4.21 -1.40 -12.24
C PRO A 196 -5.67 -1.80 -11.98
N GLY A 197 -5.90 -2.45 -10.83
CA GLY A 197 -7.22 -2.85 -10.37
C GLY A 197 -8.24 -1.69 -10.33
N ARG A 198 -9.53 -2.00 -10.45
CA ARG A 198 -10.64 -1.01 -10.49
C ARG A 198 -10.70 -0.10 -9.26
N GLN A 199 -10.19 -0.55 -8.13
CA GLN A 199 -10.15 0.20 -6.86
C GLN A 199 -9.16 1.36 -6.90
N GLU A 200 -8.17 1.32 -7.81
CA GLU A 200 -7.09 2.30 -7.83
C GLU A 200 -7.54 3.66 -8.34
N LEU A 201 -7.19 4.71 -7.59
CA LEU A 201 -7.58 6.09 -7.86
C LEU A 201 -7.25 6.54 -9.29
N VAL A 202 -6.09 6.12 -9.81
CA VAL A 202 -5.68 6.50 -11.18
C VAL A 202 -6.60 5.91 -12.24
N ARG A 203 -7.07 4.65 -12.04
CA ARG A 203 -8.02 4.03 -12.95
C ARG A 203 -9.40 4.68 -12.85
N GLN A 204 -9.83 5.01 -11.64
CA GLN A 204 -11.10 5.72 -11.42
C GLN A 204 -11.07 7.10 -12.08
N ARG A 205 -9.95 7.84 -12.00
CA ARG A 205 -9.79 9.13 -12.66
C ARG A 205 -9.85 9.01 -14.19
N LEU A 206 -9.21 7.98 -14.77
CA LEU A 206 -9.29 7.70 -16.21
C LEU A 206 -10.73 7.39 -16.64
N ALA A 207 -11.40 6.47 -15.95
CA ALA A 207 -12.80 6.12 -16.24
C ALA A 207 -13.72 7.34 -16.11
N ARG A 208 -13.53 8.17 -15.09
CA ARG A 208 -14.29 9.41 -14.93
C ARG A 208 -14.05 10.40 -16.06
N ALA A 209 -12.81 10.55 -16.54
CA ALA A 209 -12.50 11.46 -17.65
C ALA A 209 -13.26 11.04 -18.93
N PHE A 210 -13.30 9.74 -19.23
CA PHE A 210 -14.06 9.22 -20.37
C PHE A 210 -15.57 9.36 -20.17
N MET A 211 -16.09 9.05 -19.01
CA MET A 211 -17.52 9.20 -18.67
C MET A 211 -17.99 10.65 -18.82
N LEU A 212 -17.20 11.62 -18.33
CA LEU A 212 -17.54 13.05 -18.46
C LEU A 212 -17.55 13.53 -19.92
N ALA A 213 -16.81 12.86 -20.81
CA ALA A 213 -16.82 13.12 -22.25
C ALA A 213 -17.87 12.28 -23.01
N GLY A 214 -18.74 11.55 -22.33
CA GLY A 214 -19.75 10.68 -22.96
C GLY A 214 -19.16 9.46 -23.66
N LEU A 215 -17.95 9.03 -23.30
CA LEU A 215 -17.25 7.90 -23.90
C LEU A 215 -17.36 6.65 -23.02
N ALA A 216 -17.20 5.48 -23.63
CA ALA A 216 -17.16 4.19 -22.92
C ALA A 216 -15.91 4.07 -22.01
N GLU A 217 -15.98 3.17 -21.06
CA GLU A 217 -14.81 2.81 -20.23
C GLU A 217 -13.63 2.32 -21.10
N PRO A 218 -12.38 2.51 -20.62
CA PRO A 218 -11.18 2.02 -21.31
C PRO A 218 -11.26 0.53 -21.63
N ILE A 219 -10.86 0.12 -22.83
CA ILE A 219 -10.77 -1.29 -23.22
C ILE A 219 -9.59 -1.92 -22.48
N LEU A 220 -9.86 -2.71 -21.44
CA LEU A 220 -8.82 -3.34 -20.64
C LEU A 220 -8.19 -4.50 -21.41
N ALA A 221 -6.87 -4.43 -21.63
CA ALA A 221 -6.09 -5.54 -22.19
C ALA A 221 -5.41 -6.37 -21.10
N VAL A 222 -4.82 -5.70 -20.11
CA VAL A 222 -4.13 -6.34 -18.97
C VAL A 222 -4.44 -5.58 -17.70
N GLU A 223 -4.82 -6.29 -16.66
CA GLU A 223 -4.92 -5.75 -15.30
C GLU A 223 -3.70 -6.18 -14.50
N THR A 224 -2.91 -5.24 -14.00
CA THR A 224 -1.70 -5.54 -13.22
C THR A 224 -1.26 -4.39 -12.33
N ASP A 225 -0.74 -4.74 -11.16
CA ASP A 225 -0.09 -3.82 -10.23
C ASP A 225 1.43 -3.78 -10.42
N SER A 226 1.97 -4.70 -11.22
CA SER A 226 3.40 -4.79 -11.49
C SER A 226 3.84 -3.73 -12.49
N LEU A 227 4.69 -2.79 -12.03
CA LEU A 227 5.30 -1.78 -12.90
C LEU A 227 6.16 -2.43 -13.98
N SER A 228 6.97 -3.42 -13.60
CA SER A 228 7.87 -4.12 -14.53
C SER A 228 7.09 -4.83 -15.63
N LEU A 229 6.03 -5.60 -15.28
CA LEU A 229 5.17 -6.25 -16.26
C LEU A 229 4.52 -5.20 -17.20
N LYS A 230 3.98 -4.13 -16.64
CA LYS A 230 3.36 -3.05 -17.40
C LYS A 230 4.33 -2.45 -18.42
N LEU A 231 5.53 -2.03 -17.99
CA LEU A 231 6.51 -1.42 -18.87
C LEU A 231 7.03 -2.39 -19.95
N ALA A 232 7.27 -3.66 -19.57
CA ALA A 232 7.67 -4.68 -20.53
C ALA A 232 6.60 -4.93 -21.60
N THR A 233 5.32 -5.06 -21.18
CA THR A 233 4.22 -5.29 -22.13
C THR A 233 3.95 -4.06 -23.01
N LEU A 234 4.06 -2.86 -22.48
CA LEU A 234 3.94 -1.62 -23.26
C LEU A 234 4.99 -1.55 -24.38
N ARG A 235 6.25 -1.98 -24.14
CA ARG A 235 7.29 -1.97 -25.18
C ARG A 235 6.98 -2.91 -26.35
N MET A 236 6.20 -3.95 -26.12
CA MET A 236 5.92 -5.03 -27.09
C MET A 236 4.57 -4.86 -27.78
N THR A 237 3.73 -3.90 -27.38
CA THR A 237 2.35 -3.79 -27.85
C THR A 237 1.97 -2.33 -28.12
N ASP A 238 0.85 -2.13 -28.85
CA ASP A 238 0.21 -0.83 -29.01
C ASP A 238 -0.82 -0.54 -27.90
N CYS A 239 -0.63 -1.12 -26.71
CA CYS A 239 -1.43 -0.75 -25.56
C CYS A 239 -0.97 0.59 -24.99
N LEU A 240 -1.91 1.30 -24.38
CA LEU A 240 -1.64 2.48 -23.56
C LEU A 240 -1.59 2.10 -22.08
N GLY A 241 -0.89 2.90 -21.31
CA GLY A 241 -0.83 2.78 -19.85
C GLY A 241 -0.78 4.14 -19.19
N LEU A 242 -0.79 4.13 -17.87
CA LEU A 242 -0.60 5.33 -17.04
C LEU A 242 0.65 5.16 -16.19
N THR A 243 1.52 6.18 -16.18
CA THR A 243 2.67 6.22 -15.29
C THR A 243 3.00 7.67 -14.90
N THR A 244 3.88 7.84 -13.92
CA THR A 244 4.27 9.18 -13.48
C THR A 244 5.43 9.71 -14.32
N THR A 245 5.55 11.03 -14.41
CA THR A 245 6.70 11.69 -15.05
C THR A 245 8.01 11.18 -14.45
N GLN A 246 8.05 10.96 -13.15
CA GLN A 246 9.22 10.44 -12.45
C GLN A 246 9.68 9.06 -12.97
N ILE A 247 8.74 8.14 -13.24
CA ILE A 247 9.08 6.82 -13.81
C ILE A 247 9.63 6.96 -15.23
N LEU A 248 9.10 7.88 -16.04
CA LEU A 248 9.56 8.10 -17.40
C LEU A 248 11.03 8.56 -17.49
N THR A 249 11.58 9.10 -16.41
CA THR A 249 13.02 9.50 -16.35
C THR A 249 13.94 8.36 -15.91
N GLN A 250 13.43 7.17 -15.63
CA GLN A 250 14.21 6.01 -15.20
C GLN A 250 14.58 5.12 -16.39
N GLU A 251 15.69 4.39 -16.25
CA GLU A 251 16.14 3.41 -17.26
C GLU A 251 15.10 2.34 -17.56
N GLU A 252 14.35 1.93 -16.54
CA GLU A 252 13.26 0.94 -16.67
C GLU A 252 12.17 1.36 -17.65
N ALA A 253 12.00 2.66 -17.89
CA ALA A 253 11.04 3.20 -18.85
C ALA A 253 11.66 3.47 -20.24
N GLN A 254 12.89 3.06 -20.51
CA GLN A 254 13.51 3.21 -21.81
C GLN A 254 12.63 2.60 -22.92
N GLY A 255 12.42 3.33 -24.00
CA GLY A 255 11.53 2.95 -25.09
C GLY A 255 10.03 3.26 -24.84
N ILE A 256 9.67 3.80 -23.67
CA ILE A 256 8.34 4.29 -23.35
C ILE A 256 8.32 5.82 -23.41
N ILE A 257 7.31 6.38 -24.04
CA ILE A 257 7.13 7.83 -24.15
C ILE A 257 5.77 8.27 -23.64
N ALA A 258 5.69 9.55 -23.28
CA ALA A 258 4.41 10.16 -22.99
C ALA A 258 3.62 10.39 -24.28
N LEU A 259 2.36 10.01 -24.24
CA LEU A 259 1.38 10.20 -25.30
C LEU A 259 0.20 11.00 -24.72
N ASP A 260 0.46 12.26 -24.37
CA ASP A 260 -0.46 13.05 -23.56
C ASP A 260 -1.70 13.52 -24.29
N HIS A 261 -2.73 13.67 -23.47
CA HIS A 261 -3.93 14.43 -23.74
C HIS A 261 -4.27 15.26 -22.50
N GLU A 262 -4.67 16.49 -22.63
CA GLU A 262 -4.91 17.41 -21.53
C GLU A 262 -5.86 16.82 -20.46
N ALA A 263 -6.97 16.24 -20.89
CA ALA A 263 -7.96 15.62 -20.00
C ALA A 263 -7.47 14.35 -19.27
N LEU A 264 -6.32 13.80 -19.64
CA LEU A 264 -5.76 12.56 -19.10
C LEU A 264 -4.45 12.77 -18.31
N GLN A 265 -4.15 14.01 -17.97
CA GLN A 265 -3.05 14.35 -17.06
C GLN A 265 -3.59 14.53 -15.65
N PHE A 266 -3.14 13.68 -14.73
CA PHE A 266 -3.62 13.72 -13.34
C PHE A 266 -2.52 14.14 -12.38
N ARG A 267 -2.63 15.32 -11.81
CA ARG A 267 -1.74 15.73 -10.71
C ARG A 267 -2.02 14.88 -9.49
N ARG A 268 -0.97 14.49 -8.80
CA ARG A 268 -1.03 13.81 -7.51
C ARG A 268 0.03 14.34 -6.58
N GLU A 269 -0.21 14.22 -5.31
CA GLU A 269 0.82 14.43 -4.29
C GLU A 269 1.33 13.07 -3.82
N ALA A 270 2.60 13.05 -3.45
CA ALA A 270 3.26 11.88 -2.92
C ALA A 270 4.00 12.22 -1.62
N GLY A 271 4.13 11.24 -0.74
CA GLY A 271 4.71 11.47 0.56
C GLY A 271 4.68 10.24 1.45
N ILE A 272 4.69 10.47 2.75
CA ILE A 272 4.72 9.47 3.80
C ILE A 272 3.40 9.47 4.55
N VAL A 273 2.89 8.27 4.81
CA VAL A 273 1.76 8.04 5.72
C VAL A 273 2.26 7.21 6.90
N SER A 274 1.93 7.63 8.11
CA SER A 274 2.21 6.92 9.35
C SER A 274 1.00 6.95 10.28
N ARG A 275 0.97 6.06 11.28
CA ARG A 275 -0.04 6.14 12.33
C ARG A 275 0.22 7.39 13.19
N ARG A 276 -0.83 8.13 13.52
CA ARG A 276 -0.73 9.42 14.24
C ARG A 276 -0.19 9.26 15.65
N HIS A 277 -0.64 8.24 16.36
CA HIS A 277 -0.36 8.01 17.78
C HIS A 277 0.71 6.94 18.03
N ALA A 278 1.33 6.39 16.97
CA ALA A 278 2.41 5.45 17.12
C ALA A 278 3.75 6.18 17.30
N GLU A 279 4.51 5.74 18.26
CA GLU A 279 5.91 6.14 18.35
C GLU A 279 6.71 5.41 17.28
N LEU A 280 7.41 6.17 16.43
CA LEU A 280 8.23 5.61 15.36
C LEU A 280 9.57 5.18 15.95
N SER A 281 10.01 3.96 15.61
CA SER A 281 11.32 3.45 16.02
C SER A 281 12.47 4.31 15.45
N PRO A 282 13.66 4.27 16.04
CA PRO A 282 14.83 4.99 15.53
C PRO A 282 15.13 4.66 14.06
N SER A 283 15.06 3.38 13.66
CA SER A 283 15.27 2.94 12.27
C SER A 283 14.28 3.56 11.29
N VAL A 284 13.00 3.66 11.66
CA VAL A 284 11.97 4.31 10.83
C VAL A 284 12.21 5.81 10.72
N LYS A 285 12.61 6.47 11.82
CA LYS A 285 12.95 7.90 11.82
C LYS A 285 14.12 8.21 10.88
N LEU A 286 15.15 7.35 10.83
CA LEU A 286 16.27 7.47 9.89
C LEU A 286 15.80 7.42 8.43
N VAL A 287 14.98 6.43 8.08
CA VAL A 287 14.43 6.31 6.71
C VAL A 287 13.61 7.54 6.33
N ILE A 288 12.75 8.01 7.22
CA ILE A 288 11.96 9.23 6.97
C ILE A 288 12.86 10.45 6.73
N ALA A 289 13.93 10.58 7.51
CA ALA A 289 14.89 11.68 7.35
C ALA A 289 15.57 11.64 5.98
N GLU A 290 16.03 10.46 5.54
CA GLU A 290 16.66 10.31 4.22
C GLU A 290 15.66 10.50 3.07
N LEU A 291 14.44 9.97 3.18
CA LEU A 291 13.38 10.19 2.19
C LEU A 291 13.07 11.69 2.02
N ARG A 292 13.08 12.47 3.11
CA ARG A 292 12.88 13.93 3.04
C ARG A 292 14.02 14.63 2.30
N LYS A 293 15.27 14.27 2.59
CA LYS A 293 16.45 14.82 1.89
C LYS A 293 16.41 14.53 0.38
N ILE A 294 16.07 13.30 0.03
CA ILE A 294 15.98 12.85 -1.37
C ILE A 294 14.83 13.54 -2.09
N ALA A 295 13.67 13.68 -1.43
CA ALA A 295 12.53 14.37 -2.02
C ALA A 295 12.81 15.84 -2.33
N VAL A 296 13.59 16.54 -1.48
CA VAL A 296 14.05 17.91 -1.75
C VAL A 296 15.00 17.94 -2.97
N LYS A 297 15.89 16.95 -3.09
CA LYS A 297 16.85 16.86 -4.20
C LYS A 297 16.19 16.64 -5.57
N TYR A 298 15.10 15.89 -5.59
CA TYR A 298 14.39 15.49 -6.82
C TYR A 298 12.96 16.06 -6.92
N GLY A 299 12.58 16.94 -6.02
CA GLY A 299 11.31 17.66 -6.09
C GLY A 299 11.24 18.57 -7.32
N PRO A 300 10.07 18.83 -7.88
CA PRO A 300 9.95 19.85 -8.90
C PRO A 300 10.35 21.21 -8.30
N ASN A 301 11.24 21.90 -9.01
CA ASN A 301 11.47 23.33 -8.79
C ASN A 301 10.17 24.10 -8.95
#